data_1a928797379ef977852c320a006910d4
#
_entry.id   1a928797379ef977852c320a006910d4
#
_cell.length_a   1.000
_cell.length_b   1.000
_cell.length_c   1.000
_cell.angle_alpha   90.00
_cell.angle_beta   90.00
_cell.angle_gamma   90.00
#
_symmetry.space_group_name_H-M   'P 1'
#
loop_
_entity.id
_entity.type
_entity.pdbx_description
1 polymer ?
#
loop_
_entity_poly.entity_id
_entity_poly.type
_entity_poly.pdbx_seq_one_letter_code
_entity_poly.pdbx_strand_id
1 'polypeptide(L)'
;MRSLLNAVRTGLTEIWAHKTRSALSFLAIAAGSVVFIDAFSSIFATYERLARQREVSGMARMKISQNYSRVYSSPDDYTPAPVITYEDVQALQKEMPELYMVSPEVHNWRNVLQYGELRVTTKLMGVTPEWKKRDFIYRLRGRFLNWDDVENRLRVCVLIKKAPPPPGNGFYKSIRKQYNYTGDFDTLVAHNDLLDKLVKIDGISFTVVGVLEELPYSTRPDTIIDSAQDNRILAPLTTLVHYDFTSSIQSISIDTGNEKTFDESLRKINNFLKIHYGDGDPFIVDNQLESIRESISSSITRALLNLSMGMLAFLAGGIGIMNVTLATVFARTKEIGIRRAIGASRRDIMLQFIVEAVMLGLIGGVLGSAVGYLWGGPIKVMLGMGASRIKVWMPLVSVLIAALTAFVFAIYPAWVAAGLKPADALRAE
;
A
#
# COMPACT_ATOMS: atom_id res chain seq x y z
N MET A 1 35.86 29.13 12.35
CA MET A 1 34.97 29.46 11.22
C MET A 1 35.69 29.66 9.88
N ARG A 2 36.76 30.43 9.80
CA ARG A 2 37.54 30.64 8.54
C ARG A 2 38.17 29.34 7.99
N SER A 3 38.61 28.41 8.85
CA SER A 3 39.17 27.13 8.42
C SER A 3 38.15 26.19 7.77
N LEU A 4 36.91 26.17 8.26
CA LEU A 4 35.80 25.40 7.70
C LEU A 4 35.36 25.94 6.33
N LEU A 5 35.25 27.26 6.17
CA LEU A 5 34.92 27.89 4.90
C LEU A 5 36.01 27.62 3.83
N ASN A 6 37.26 27.63 4.21
CA ASN A 6 38.36 27.28 3.33
C ASN A 6 38.32 25.79 2.94
N ALA A 7 38.01 24.88 3.87
CA ALA A 7 37.85 23.45 3.58
C ALA A 7 36.71 23.18 2.59
N VAL A 8 35.57 23.87 2.75
CA VAL A 8 34.42 23.76 1.80
C VAL A 8 34.83 24.27 0.40
N ARG A 9 35.51 25.43 0.33
CA ARG A 9 35.92 26.00 -0.95
C ARG A 9 36.95 25.10 -1.66
N THR A 10 37.86 24.52 -0.90
CA THR A 10 38.88 23.61 -1.41
C THR A 10 38.23 22.28 -1.90
N GLY A 11 37.30 21.74 -1.14
CA GLY A 11 36.54 20.53 -1.54
C GLY A 11 35.78 20.71 -2.86
N LEU A 12 35.14 21.87 -3.04
CA LEU A 12 34.43 22.18 -4.31
C LEU A 12 35.37 22.31 -5.51
N THR A 13 36.55 22.91 -5.37
CA THR A 13 37.54 23.01 -6.45
C THR A 13 38.11 21.67 -6.85
N GLU A 14 38.18 20.72 -5.93
CA GLU A 14 38.74 19.39 -6.16
C GLU A 14 37.77 18.43 -6.85
N ILE A 15 36.46 18.54 -6.55
CA ILE A 15 35.40 17.85 -7.32
C ILE A 15 35.54 18.16 -8.80
N TRP A 16 35.92 19.39 -9.15
CA TRP A 16 36.14 19.81 -10.52
C TRP A 16 37.44 19.29 -11.14
N ALA A 17 38.46 19.01 -10.36
CA ALA A 17 39.75 18.50 -10.85
C ALA A 17 39.66 17.01 -11.28
N HIS A 18 38.87 16.17 -10.58
CA HIS A 18 38.69 14.75 -10.85
C HIS A 18 37.24 14.40 -11.15
N LYS A 19 36.62 15.07 -12.13
CA LYS A 19 35.19 15.08 -12.44
C LYS A 19 34.56 13.69 -12.52
N THR A 20 35.15 12.74 -13.23
CA THR A 20 34.57 11.41 -13.48
C THR A 20 34.52 10.54 -12.22
N ARG A 21 35.60 10.51 -11.45
CA ARG A 21 35.73 9.67 -10.24
C ARG A 21 34.86 10.20 -9.09
N SER A 22 34.89 11.53 -8.89
CA SER A 22 34.04 12.20 -7.90
C SER A 22 32.56 12.09 -8.25
N ALA A 23 32.19 12.21 -9.52
CA ALA A 23 30.82 12.04 -9.99
C ALA A 23 30.29 10.61 -9.75
N LEU A 24 31.12 9.58 -9.97
CA LEU A 24 30.71 8.18 -9.74
C LEU A 24 30.44 7.90 -8.25
N SER A 25 31.32 8.38 -7.36
CA SER A 25 31.13 8.26 -5.90
C SER A 25 29.90 8.99 -5.42
N PHE A 26 29.69 10.18 -5.93
CA PHE A 26 28.56 11.03 -5.64
C PHE A 26 27.24 10.40 -6.11
N LEU A 27 27.19 9.86 -7.35
CA LEU A 27 26.02 9.15 -7.89
C LEU A 27 25.71 7.89 -7.08
N ALA A 28 26.73 7.14 -6.63
CA ALA A 28 26.51 5.96 -5.81
C ALA A 28 25.88 6.31 -4.45
N ILE A 29 26.35 7.37 -3.78
CA ILE A 29 25.76 7.85 -2.51
C ILE A 29 24.35 8.38 -2.74
N ALA A 30 24.13 9.14 -3.81
CA ALA A 30 22.80 9.64 -4.14
C ALA A 30 21.83 8.49 -4.45
N ALA A 31 22.25 7.49 -5.22
CA ALA A 31 21.45 6.29 -5.49
C ALA A 31 21.14 5.53 -4.20
N GLY A 32 22.11 5.33 -3.32
CA GLY A 32 21.91 4.73 -2.00
C GLY A 32 20.86 5.47 -1.18
N SER A 33 20.90 6.81 -1.18
CA SER A 33 19.92 7.65 -0.49
C SER A 33 18.50 7.51 -1.05
N VAL A 34 18.35 7.46 -2.37
CA VAL A 34 17.05 7.25 -3.04
C VAL A 34 16.45 5.90 -2.64
N VAL A 35 17.25 4.82 -2.77
CA VAL A 35 16.81 3.46 -2.47
C VAL A 35 16.47 3.30 -0.98
N PHE A 36 17.25 3.92 -0.09
CA PHE A 36 16.99 3.93 1.34
C PHE A 36 15.65 4.57 1.67
N ILE A 37 15.37 5.75 1.11
CA ILE A 37 14.10 6.46 1.32
C ILE A 37 12.92 5.63 0.79
N ASP A 38 13.05 5.00 -0.38
CA ASP A 38 11.99 4.16 -0.97
C ASP A 38 11.71 2.92 -0.11
N ALA A 39 12.75 2.26 0.41
CA ALA A 39 12.63 1.10 1.31
C ALA A 39 11.88 1.46 2.60
N PHE A 40 12.30 2.52 3.28
CA PHE A 40 11.64 2.97 4.52
C PHE A 40 10.22 3.46 4.27
N SER A 41 9.99 4.22 3.19
CA SER A 41 8.66 4.67 2.81
C SER A 41 7.71 3.50 2.57
N SER A 42 8.18 2.42 1.94
CA SER A 42 7.39 1.21 1.68
C SER A 42 7.01 0.48 2.97
N ILE A 43 7.94 0.34 3.92
CA ILE A 43 7.68 -0.26 5.24
C ILE A 43 6.60 0.55 5.97
N PHE A 44 6.80 1.86 6.10
CA PHE A 44 5.86 2.72 6.80
C PHE A 44 4.47 2.76 6.14
N ALA A 45 4.42 2.79 4.81
CA ALA A 45 3.16 2.72 4.09
C ALA A 45 2.39 1.42 4.38
N THR A 46 3.11 0.28 4.48
CA THR A 46 2.51 -1.01 4.85
C THR A 46 1.94 -0.97 6.26
N TYR A 47 2.70 -0.49 7.25
CA TYR A 47 2.21 -0.37 8.63
C TYR A 47 1.02 0.59 8.76
N GLU A 48 1.03 1.73 8.06
CA GLU A 48 -0.09 2.67 8.08
C GLU A 48 -1.35 2.10 7.40
N ARG A 49 -1.17 1.29 6.37
CA ARG A 49 -2.29 0.56 5.73
C ARG A 49 -2.92 -0.42 6.70
N LEU A 50 -2.09 -1.21 7.37
CA LEU A 50 -2.54 -2.18 8.35
C LEU A 50 -3.27 -1.55 9.53
N ALA A 51 -2.70 -0.47 10.08
CA ALA A 51 -3.35 0.24 11.18
C ALA A 51 -4.75 0.73 10.77
N ARG A 52 -4.87 1.31 9.57
CA ARG A 52 -6.16 1.77 9.03
C ARG A 52 -7.11 0.62 8.70
N GLN A 53 -6.60 -0.48 8.14
CA GLN A 53 -7.41 -1.65 7.86
C GLN A 53 -7.97 -2.27 9.15
N ARG A 54 -7.14 -2.31 10.20
CA ARG A 54 -7.54 -2.73 11.55
C ARG A 54 -8.67 -1.86 12.11
N GLU A 55 -8.55 -0.55 11.93
CA GLU A 55 -9.50 0.44 12.42
C GLU A 55 -10.85 0.41 11.67
N VAL A 56 -10.82 0.13 10.36
CA VAL A 56 -12.00 0.21 9.49
C VAL A 56 -12.67 -1.14 9.25
N SER A 57 -11.90 -2.20 9.06
CA SER A 57 -12.45 -3.50 8.62
C SER A 57 -12.34 -4.59 9.67
N GLY A 58 -11.64 -4.35 10.78
CA GLY A 58 -11.22 -5.43 11.66
C GLY A 58 -10.24 -6.37 10.95
N MET A 59 -9.51 -7.19 11.69
CA MET A 59 -8.59 -8.19 11.12
C MET A 59 -9.14 -9.61 11.19
N ALA A 60 -10.28 -9.79 11.84
CA ALA A 60 -10.85 -11.08 12.15
C ALA A 60 -11.93 -11.52 11.16
N ARG A 61 -11.73 -11.20 9.86
CA ARG A 61 -12.67 -11.53 8.79
C ARG A 61 -12.24 -12.71 7.95
N MET A 62 -13.19 -13.51 7.57
CA MET A 62 -13.07 -14.59 6.60
C MET A 62 -14.25 -14.56 5.62
N LYS A 63 -14.04 -15.11 4.44
CA LYS A 63 -15.06 -15.22 3.41
C LYS A 63 -15.15 -16.65 2.95
N ILE A 64 -16.33 -17.26 3.08
CA ILE A 64 -16.64 -18.56 2.48
C ILE A 64 -17.11 -18.27 1.07
N SER A 65 -16.52 -18.92 0.08
CA SER A 65 -16.95 -18.84 -1.33
C SER A 65 -16.85 -20.19 -2.01
N GLN A 66 -17.58 -20.37 -3.10
CA GLN A 66 -17.55 -21.61 -3.86
C GLN A 66 -16.18 -21.86 -4.50
N ASN A 67 -15.69 -23.08 -4.46
CA ASN A 67 -14.43 -23.49 -5.06
C ASN A 67 -14.59 -23.79 -6.54
N TYR A 68 -14.60 -22.76 -7.38
CA TYR A 68 -14.77 -22.92 -8.82
C TYR A 68 -13.65 -23.73 -9.48
N SER A 69 -12.45 -23.73 -8.95
CA SER A 69 -11.31 -24.48 -9.51
C SER A 69 -11.56 -25.98 -9.52
N ARG A 70 -12.29 -26.50 -8.56
CA ARG A 70 -12.65 -27.94 -8.48
C ARG A 70 -13.88 -28.30 -9.31
N VAL A 71 -14.85 -27.37 -9.39
CA VAL A 71 -16.09 -27.57 -10.15
C VAL A 71 -15.82 -27.79 -11.64
N TYR A 72 -14.75 -27.17 -12.17
CA TYR A 72 -14.37 -27.22 -13.59
C TYR A 72 -13.20 -28.17 -13.90
N SER A 73 -12.66 -28.89 -12.91
CA SER A 73 -11.45 -29.72 -13.10
C SER A 73 -11.70 -31.11 -13.69
N SER A 74 -12.94 -31.56 -13.81
CA SER A 74 -13.31 -32.87 -14.40
C SER A 74 -14.45 -32.72 -15.40
N PRO A 75 -14.17 -32.72 -16.72
CA PRO A 75 -15.20 -32.62 -17.73
C PRO A 75 -16.18 -33.79 -17.76
N ASP A 76 -15.78 -34.96 -17.28
CA ASP A 76 -16.54 -36.20 -17.36
C ASP A 76 -17.41 -36.51 -16.10
N ASP A 77 -17.24 -35.76 -15.01
CA ASP A 77 -17.96 -35.98 -13.74
C ASP A 77 -18.66 -34.69 -13.30
N TYR A 78 -19.67 -34.27 -14.08
CA TYR A 78 -20.47 -33.10 -13.74
C TYR A 78 -21.42 -33.42 -12.58
N THR A 79 -20.90 -33.49 -11.39
CA THR A 79 -21.70 -33.38 -10.17
C THR A 79 -21.96 -31.90 -9.92
N PRO A 80 -23.27 -31.47 -9.88
CA PRO A 80 -23.56 -30.08 -9.56
C PRO A 80 -22.95 -29.73 -8.22
N ALA A 81 -22.14 -28.65 -8.23
CA ALA A 81 -21.48 -28.17 -7.02
C ALA A 81 -22.53 -27.89 -5.94
N PRO A 82 -22.28 -28.31 -4.69
CA PRO A 82 -23.19 -28.00 -3.59
C PRO A 82 -23.33 -26.49 -3.43
N VAL A 83 -24.52 -26.04 -3.13
CA VAL A 83 -24.92 -24.64 -3.06
C VAL A 83 -25.21 -24.31 -1.62
N ILE A 84 -24.70 -23.17 -1.14
CA ILE A 84 -25.06 -22.68 0.19
C ILE A 84 -26.49 -22.14 0.15
N THR A 85 -27.33 -22.62 1.05
CA THR A 85 -28.70 -22.15 1.23
C THR A 85 -28.79 -21.13 2.38
N TYR A 86 -29.90 -20.43 2.46
CA TYR A 86 -30.14 -19.54 3.60
C TYR A 86 -30.34 -20.31 4.93
N GLU A 87 -30.83 -21.54 4.85
CA GLU A 87 -30.95 -22.44 6.01
C GLU A 87 -29.59 -22.82 6.58
N ASP A 88 -28.60 -23.06 5.73
CA ASP A 88 -27.23 -23.36 6.15
C ASP A 88 -26.60 -22.16 6.88
N VAL A 89 -26.89 -20.93 6.43
CA VAL A 89 -26.44 -19.71 7.11
C VAL A 89 -27.06 -19.59 8.50
N GLN A 90 -28.37 -19.91 8.62
CA GLN A 90 -29.05 -19.90 9.92
C GLN A 90 -28.51 -21.00 10.85
N ALA A 91 -28.22 -22.19 10.32
CA ALA A 91 -27.56 -23.25 11.07
C ALA A 91 -26.18 -22.81 11.58
N LEU A 92 -25.37 -22.20 10.73
CA LEU A 92 -24.06 -21.64 11.08
C LEU A 92 -24.19 -20.60 12.21
N GLN A 93 -25.14 -19.68 12.13
CA GLN A 93 -25.37 -18.67 13.17
C GLN A 93 -25.83 -19.30 14.50
N LYS A 94 -26.62 -20.37 14.43
CA LYS A 94 -27.11 -21.08 15.61
C LYS A 94 -26.00 -21.90 16.29
N GLU A 95 -25.14 -22.54 15.52
CA GLU A 95 -24.01 -23.32 16.06
C GLU A 95 -22.87 -22.44 16.60
N MET A 96 -22.70 -21.24 16.03
CA MET A 96 -21.62 -20.30 16.40
C MET A 96 -22.18 -18.91 16.74
N PRO A 97 -22.92 -18.77 17.85
CA PRO A 97 -23.51 -17.49 18.26
C PRO A 97 -22.46 -16.46 18.73
N GLU A 98 -21.23 -16.91 18.94
CA GLU A 98 -20.08 -16.05 19.30
C GLU A 98 -19.56 -15.21 18.12
N LEU A 99 -19.94 -15.50 16.87
CA LEU A 99 -19.53 -14.75 15.71
C LEU A 99 -20.19 -13.35 15.71
N TYR A 100 -19.36 -12.32 15.57
CA TYR A 100 -19.84 -10.92 15.55
C TYR A 100 -20.74 -10.63 14.36
N MET A 101 -20.41 -11.18 13.19
CA MET A 101 -21.16 -10.99 11.95
C MET A 101 -21.11 -12.24 11.09
N VAL A 102 -22.29 -12.63 10.58
CA VAL A 102 -22.42 -13.63 9.50
C VAL A 102 -23.33 -13.03 8.43
N SER A 103 -22.73 -12.59 7.35
CA SER A 103 -23.42 -11.88 6.27
C SER A 103 -23.36 -12.69 4.98
N PRO A 104 -24.44 -13.41 4.61
CA PRO A 104 -24.55 -14.04 3.29
C PRO A 104 -24.67 -12.98 2.20
N GLU A 105 -24.10 -13.27 1.05
CA GLU A 105 -24.05 -12.38 -0.10
C GLU A 105 -24.46 -13.12 -1.37
N VAL A 106 -25.32 -12.45 -2.11
CA VAL A 106 -25.81 -12.89 -3.41
C VAL A 106 -25.47 -11.82 -4.42
N HIS A 107 -24.81 -12.16 -5.51
CA HIS A 107 -24.42 -11.20 -6.54
C HIS A 107 -25.13 -11.47 -7.85
N ASN A 108 -25.71 -10.44 -8.42
CA ASN A 108 -26.17 -10.46 -9.80
C ASN A 108 -25.45 -9.35 -10.59
N TRP A 109 -24.75 -9.77 -11.66
CA TRP A 109 -23.75 -8.94 -12.32
C TRP A 109 -24.29 -8.01 -13.41
N ARG A 110 -25.50 -8.26 -13.90
CA ARG A 110 -26.10 -7.50 -15.00
C ARG A 110 -27.58 -7.26 -14.74
N ASN A 111 -27.89 -6.14 -14.11
CA ASN A 111 -29.25 -5.70 -13.88
C ASN A 111 -29.46 -4.33 -14.50
N VAL A 112 -30.65 -4.07 -14.98
CA VAL A 112 -31.03 -2.77 -15.53
C VAL A 112 -31.86 -2.03 -14.49
N LEU A 113 -31.28 -0.96 -13.92
CA LEU A 113 -32.04 0.01 -13.12
C LEU A 113 -32.73 0.99 -14.05
N GLN A 114 -34.02 1.16 -13.90
CA GLN A 114 -34.82 2.13 -14.62
C GLN A 114 -35.50 3.11 -13.65
N TYR A 115 -35.34 4.40 -13.93
CA TYR A 115 -36.07 5.49 -13.27
C TYR A 115 -36.55 6.48 -14.30
N GLY A 116 -37.88 6.57 -14.50
CA GLY A 116 -38.50 7.28 -15.63
C GLY A 116 -38.02 6.70 -16.97
N GLU A 117 -37.50 7.56 -17.83
CA GLU A 117 -36.93 7.15 -19.13
C GLU A 117 -35.46 6.73 -19.04
N LEU A 118 -34.79 6.97 -17.91
CA LEU A 118 -33.38 6.64 -17.74
C LEU A 118 -33.19 5.16 -17.41
N ARG A 119 -32.30 4.49 -18.16
CA ARG A 119 -31.93 3.08 -17.95
C ARG A 119 -30.44 2.96 -17.78
N VAL A 120 -30.01 2.30 -16.71
CA VAL A 120 -28.59 2.13 -16.41
C VAL A 120 -28.32 0.69 -16.01
N THR A 121 -27.32 0.06 -16.64
CA THR A 121 -26.86 -1.27 -16.24
C THR A 121 -26.05 -1.17 -14.97
N THR A 122 -26.34 -2.03 -14.00
CA THR A 122 -25.72 -1.98 -12.67
C THR A 122 -25.60 -3.38 -12.07
N LYS A 123 -24.86 -3.49 -10.99
CA LYS A 123 -24.72 -4.72 -10.20
C LYS A 123 -25.62 -4.65 -8.97
N LEU A 124 -26.31 -5.74 -8.72
CA LEU A 124 -27.23 -5.92 -7.61
C LEU A 124 -26.63 -6.94 -6.63
N MET A 125 -26.72 -6.65 -5.36
CA MET A 125 -26.24 -7.52 -4.29
C MET A 125 -27.36 -7.74 -3.26
N GLY A 126 -27.68 -9.00 -3.00
CA GLY A 126 -28.58 -9.39 -1.92
C GLY A 126 -27.80 -9.54 -0.63
N VAL A 127 -28.27 -8.90 0.42
CA VAL A 127 -27.62 -8.91 1.74
C VAL A 127 -28.66 -9.03 2.86
N THR A 128 -28.17 -9.32 4.07
CA THR A 128 -28.92 -9.20 5.32
C THR A 128 -28.54 -7.93 6.07
N PRO A 129 -29.30 -7.52 7.09
CA PRO A 129 -28.96 -6.38 7.94
C PRO A 129 -27.60 -6.51 8.62
N GLU A 130 -27.09 -7.73 8.80
CA GLU A 130 -25.75 -8.02 9.33
C GLU A 130 -24.64 -7.35 8.50
N TRP A 131 -24.86 -7.18 7.21
CA TRP A 131 -23.92 -6.49 6.31
C TRP A 131 -23.54 -5.09 6.84
N LYS A 132 -24.42 -4.43 7.55
CA LYS A 132 -24.18 -3.13 8.19
C LYS A 132 -23.13 -3.20 9.30
N LYS A 133 -22.87 -4.33 9.91
CA LYS A 133 -21.83 -4.50 10.93
C LYS A 133 -20.41 -4.40 10.36
N ARG A 134 -20.25 -4.41 9.03
CA ARG A 134 -19.00 -4.04 8.37
C ARG A 134 -18.79 -2.55 8.62
N ASP A 135 -17.64 -2.18 9.15
CA ASP A 135 -17.37 -0.80 9.48
C ASP A 135 -17.57 0.13 8.30
N PHE A 136 -18.36 1.15 8.54
CA PHE A 136 -18.97 1.94 7.51
C PHE A 136 -18.06 3.06 7.03
N ILE A 137 -17.56 2.91 5.83
CA ILE A 137 -16.99 4.01 5.04
C ILE A 137 -18.05 4.79 4.27
N TYR A 138 -19.31 4.54 4.58
CA TYR A 138 -20.44 5.15 3.89
C TYR A 138 -21.22 6.08 4.81
N ARG A 139 -21.62 7.23 4.29
CA ARG A 139 -22.63 8.08 4.92
C ARG A 139 -24.01 7.57 4.50
N LEU A 140 -24.84 7.18 5.44
CA LEU A 140 -26.20 6.74 5.17
C LEU A 140 -27.16 7.93 5.16
N ARG A 141 -27.96 8.04 4.09
CA ARG A 141 -29.16 8.87 4.02
C ARG A 141 -30.38 7.96 3.96
N GLY A 142 -31.41 8.21 4.76
CA GLY A 142 -32.52 7.31 4.92
C GLY A 142 -32.24 6.19 5.93
N ARG A 143 -32.74 4.98 5.67
CA ARG A 143 -32.51 3.80 6.51
C ARG A 143 -31.77 2.69 5.75
N PHE A 144 -31.11 1.83 6.46
CA PHE A 144 -30.59 0.58 5.92
C PHE A 144 -31.67 -0.50 5.95
N LEU A 145 -31.41 -1.65 5.32
CA LEU A 145 -32.25 -2.83 5.39
C LEU A 145 -32.39 -3.30 6.84
N ASN A 146 -33.56 -3.78 7.21
CA ASN A 146 -33.84 -4.37 8.51
C ASN A 146 -34.29 -5.82 8.38
N TRP A 147 -34.49 -6.53 9.48
CA TRP A 147 -34.90 -7.94 9.46
C TRP A 147 -36.31 -8.12 8.93
N ASP A 148 -37.21 -7.16 9.15
CA ASP A 148 -38.57 -7.17 8.59
C ASP A 148 -38.54 -7.15 7.05
N ASP A 149 -37.63 -6.37 6.44
CA ASP A 149 -37.44 -6.38 4.98
C ASP A 149 -37.03 -7.77 4.46
N VAL A 150 -36.19 -8.49 5.22
CA VAL A 150 -35.71 -9.82 4.86
C VAL A 150 -36.75 -10.89 5.08
N GLU A 151 -37.41 -10.89 6.23
CA GLU A 151 -38.42 -11.90 6.59
C GLU A 151 -39.65 -11.81 5.71
N ASN A 152 -40.14 -10.60 5.45
CA ASN A 152 -41.33 -10.35 4.63
C ASN A 152 -41.02 -10.18 3.13
N ARG A 153 -39.74 -10.38 2.72
CA ARG A 153 -39.33 -10.29 1.31
C ARG A 153 -39.74 -8.98 0.65
N LEU A 154 -39.58 -7.85 1.39
CA LEU A 154 -40.04 -6.57 0.91
C LEU A 154 -39.20 -6.08 -0.27
N ARG A 155 -39.85 -5.46 -1.25
CA ARG A 155 -39.22 -4.89 -2.43
C ARG A 155 -38.64 -3.52 -2.12
N VAL A 156 -37.58 -3.50 -1.31
CA VAL A 156 -36.84 -2.31 -0.92
C VAL A 156 -35.39 -2.43 -1.35
N CYS A 157 -34.76 -1.30 -1.61
CA CYS A 157 -33.33 -1.30 -1.94
C CYS A 157 -32.61 -0.09 -1.36
N VAL A 158 -31.30 -0.24 -1.24
CA VAL A 158 -30.37 0.81 -0.83
C VAL A 158 -29.38 1.04 -1.97
N LEU A 159 -29.20 2.27 -2.40
CA LEU A 159 -28.29 2.64 -3.48
C LEU A 159 -26.92 3.02 -2.94
N ILE A 160 -25.87 2.66 -3.65
CA ILE A 160 -24.48 3.04 -3.30
C ILE A 160 -23.97 4.06 -4.30
N LYS A 161 -23.79 5.31 -3.83
CA LYS A 161 -23.19 6.40 -4.57
C LYS A 161 -21.69 6.44 -4.30
N LYS A 162 -20.87 6.28 -5.33
CA LYS A 162 -19.41 6.35 -5.18
C LYS A 162 -18.90 7.79 -5.12
N ALA A 163 -17.82 7.96 -4.37
CA ALA A 163 -17.10 9.23 -4.38
C ALA A 163 -16.48 9.52 -5.76
N PRO A 164 -16.45 10.77 -6.18
CA PRO A 164 -15.76 11.14 -7.41
C PRO A 164 -14.26 10.82 -7.30
N PRO A 165 -13.61 10.39 -8.40
CA PRO A 165 -12.18 10.11 -8.39
C PRO A 165 -11.37 11.35 -8.00
N PRO A 166 -10.19 11.18 -7.39
CA PRO A 166 -9.33 12.31 -7.05
C PRO A 166 -8.97 13.12 -8.30
N PRO A 167 -8.95 14.45 -8.22
CA PRO A 167 -8.55 15.30 -9.33
C PRO A 167 -7.08 15.02 -9.68
N GLY A 168 -6.75 14.83 -10.97
CA GLY A 168 -5.38 14.80 -11.46
C GLY A 168 -4.85 13.45 -11.99
N ASN A 169 -5.49 12.33 -11.77
CA ASN A 169 -4.98 11.05 -12.25
C ASN A 169 -5.57 10.65 -13.61
N GLY A 170 -4.89 11.05 -14.70
CA GLY A 170 -5.24 10.62 -16.06
C GLY A 170 -5.31 9.11 -16.23
N PHE A 171 -4.51 8.36 -15.49
CA PHE A 171 -4.49 6.90 -15.47
C PHE A 171 -5.80 6.30 -14.93
N TYR A 172 -6.31 6.76 -13.77
CA TYR A 172 -7.61 6.34 -13.24
C TYR A 172 -8.77 6.73 -14.15
N LYS A 173 -8.68 7.88 -14.81
CA LYS A 173 -9.66 8.32 -15.80
C LYS A 173 -9.67 7.42 -17.05
N SER A 174 -8.51 6.94 -17.47
CA SER A 174 -8.34 6.01 -18.59
C SER A 174 -8.88 4.62 -18.25
N ILE A 175 -8.55 4.06 -17.09
CA ILE A 175 -9.07 2.76 -16.61
C ILE A 175 -10.60 2.82 -16.46
N ARG A 176 -11.13 3.87 -15.87
CA ARG A 176 -12.57 4.05 -15.69
C ARG A 176 -13.31 4.14 -17.03
N LYS A 177 -12.71 4.78 -18.05
CA LYS A 177 -13.24 4.84 -19.41
C LYS A 177 -13.16 3.49 -20.13
N GLN A 178 -12.11 2.72 -19.91
CA GLN A 178 -11.87 1.42 -20.54
C GLN A 178 -12.82 0.33 -19.98
N TYR A 179 -13.18 0.39 -18.70
CA TYR A 179 -14.04 -0.61 -18.05
C TYR A 179 -15.51 -0.18 -17.90
N ASN A 180 -15.91 0.92 -18.53
CA ASN A 180 -17.29 1.46 -18.47
C ASN A 180 -17.85 1.57 -17.04
N TYR A 181 -16.97 1.80 -16.05
CA TYR A 181 -17.34 1.93 -14.65
C TYR A 181 -18.14 3.22 -14.41
N THR A 182 -19.47 3.13 -14.59
CA THR A 182 -20.46 3.81 -13.76
C THR A 182 -20.63 5.33 -13.88
N GLY A 183 -20.28 5.95 -14.98
CA GLY A 183 -20.63 7.35 -15.20
C GLY A 183 -22.15 7.59 -15.10
N ASP A 184 -22.93 6.69 -15.67
CA ASP A 184 -24.38 6.86 -15.80
C ASP A 184 -25.14 6.61 -14.49
N PHE A 185 -24.76 5.59 -13.70
CA PHE A 185 -25.40 5.31 -12.41
C PHE A 185 -25.12 6.41 -11.37
N ASP A 186 -23.84 6.79 -11.22
CA ASP A 186 -23.46 7.85 -10.27
C ASP A 186 -24.09 9.20 -10.68
N THR A 187 -24.20 9.45 -11.98
CA THR A 187 -24.86 10.64 -12.52
C THR A 187 -26.36 10.61 -12.22
N LEU A 188 -27.02 9.46 -12.41
CA LEU A 188 -28.42 9.27 -12.09
C LEU A 188 -28.70 9.53 -10.60
N VAL A 189 -27.91 8.92 -9.71
CA VAL A 189 -28.07 9.07 -8.25
C VAL A 189 -27.64 10.46 -7.75
N ALA A 190 -26.72 11.14 -8.46
CA ALA A 190 -26.28 12.48 -8.08
C ALA A 190 -27.27 13.59 -8.45
N HIS A 191 -27.97 13.45 -9.60
CA HIS A 191 -28.88 14.45 -10.11
C HIS A 191 -30.36 14.25 -9.70
N ASN A 192 -30.68 13.05 -9.19
CA ASN A 192 -32.05 12.76 -8.74
C ASN A 192 -32.02 12.38 -7.27
N ASP A 193 -32.91 12.97 -6.49
CA ASP A 193 -33.16 12.50 -5.12
C ASP A 193 -34.08 11.27 -5.21
N LEU A 194 -33.46 10.11 -5.14
CA LEU A 194 -34.15 8.81 -5.30
C LEU A 194 -34.67 8.25 -3.99
N LEU A 195 -34.41 8.89 -2.85
CA LEU A 195 -34.89 8.44 -1.55
C LEU A 195 -36.44 8.41 -1.56
N ASP A 196 -37.02 7.31 -1.06
CA ASP A 196 -38.46 7.06 -1.03
C ASP A 196 -39.14 7.00 -2.42
N LYS A 197 -38.35 6.90 -3.50
CA LYS A 197 -38.88 6.74 -4.86
C LYS A 197 -38.90 5.30 -5.29
N LEU A 198 -39.81 5.02 -6.23
CA LEU A 198 -39.89 3.72 -6.90
C LEU A 198 -38.92 3.68 -8.08
N VAL A 199 -38.07 2.68 -8.09
CA VAL A 199 -37.20 2.33 -9.21
C VAL A 199 -37.56 0.93 -9.72
N LYS A 200 -37.34 0.66 -11.00
CA LYS A 200 -37.50 -0.69 -11.54
C LYS A 200 -36.13 -1.33 -11.71
N ILE A 201 -35.99 -2.55 -11.22
CA ILE A 201 -34.79 -3.38 -11.41
C ILE A 201 -35.25 -4.59 -12.22
N ASP A 202 -34.79 -4.72 -13.45
CA ASP A 202 -35.22 -5.75 -14.40
C ASP A 202 -36.75 -5.89 -14.52
N GLY A 203 -37.44 -4.74 -14.49
CA GLY A 203 -38.93 -4.70 -14.59
C GLY A 203 -39.67 -4.79 -13.26
N ILE A 204 -39.02 -5.21 -12.19
CA ILE A 204 -39.62 -5.33 -10.84
C ILE A 204 -39.44 -4.01 -10.09
N SER A 205 -40.52 -3.50 -9.49
CA SER A 205 -40.52 -2.23 -8.75
C SER A 205 -39.95 -2.40 -7.33
N PHE A 206 -38.96 -1.60 -6.97
CA PHE A 206 -38.38 -1.50 -5.63
C PHE A 206 -38.50 -0.08 -5.10
N THR A 207 -38.70 0.07 -3.80
CA THR A 207 -38.67 1.37 -3.12
C THR A 207 -37.25 1.60 -2.61
N VAL A 208 -36.66 2.75 -2.92
CA VAL A 208 -35.35 3.16 -2.41
C VAL A 208 -35.52 3.65 -0.97
N VAL A 209 -35.07 2.87 0.02
CA VAL A 209 -35.20 3.20 1.45
C VAL A 209 -33.95 3.89 2.02
N GLY A 210 -32.85 3.85 1.29
CA GLY A 210 -31.60 4.50 1.70
C GLY A 210 -30.63 4.71 0.56
N VAL A 211 -29.71 5.63 0.79
CA VAL A 211 -28.58 5.92 -0.10
C VAL A 211 -27.31 5.93 0.74
N LEU A 212 -26.37 5.07 0.41
CA LEU A 212 -25.02 5.01 0.97
C LEU A 212 -24.09 5.87 0.13
N GLU A 213 -23.58 6.95 0.68
CA GLU A 213 -22.61 7.81 0.02
C GLU A 213 -21.20 7.45 0.49
N GLU A 214 -20.35 7.08 -0.45
CA GLU A 214 -18.95 6.75 -0.19
C GLU A 214 -18.19 7.99 0.25
N LEU A 215 -17.34 7.86 1.28
CA LEU A 215 -16.51 8.97 1.75
C LEU A 215 -15.50 9.40 0.67
N PRO A 216 -15.12 10.70 0.66
CA PRO A 216 -14.11 11.21 -0.27
C PRO A 216 -12.79 10.42 -0.17
N TYR A 217 -12.10 10.25 -1.29
CA TYR A 217 -10.81 9.54 -1.34
C TYR A 217 -9.75 10.08 -0.38
N SER A 218 -9.81 11.37 -0.03
CA SER A 218 -8.90 12.00 0.94
C SER A 218 -9.06 11.47 2.37
N THR A 219 -10.26 10.98 2.70
CA THR A 219 -10.61 10.46 4.04
C THR A 219 -10.78 8.96 4.06
N ARG A 220 -10.75 8.32 2.88
CA ARG A 220 -10.92 6.88 2.71
C ARG A 220 -9.60 6.14 2.95
N PRO A 221 -9.58 5.04 3.71
CA PRO A 221 -8.42 4.15 3.75
C PRO A 221 -8.13 3.53 2.37
N ASP A 222 -6.85 3.51 1.96
CA ASP A 222 -6.42 3.04 0.64
C ASP A 222 -6.66 1.53 0.37
N THR A 223 -7.12 0.79 1.37
CA THR A 223 -7.16 -0.69 1.37
C THR A 223 -8.49 -1.26 1.77
N ILE A 224 -9.60 -0.66 1.32
CA ILE A 224 -10.87 -1.32 1.51
C ILE A 224 -11.05 -2.35 0.40
N ILE A 225 -10.75 -3.60 0.73
CA ILE A 225 -11.21 -4.76 -0.02
C ILE A 225 -12.66 -4.97 0.39
N ASP A 226 -13.55 -4.17 -0.14
CA ASP A 226 -14.97 -4.35 0.05
C ASP A 226 -15.53 -5.08 -1.17
N SER A 227 -16.19 -6.19 -0.93
CA SER A 227 -16.98 -6.90 -1.96
C SER A 227 -18.03 -6.01 -2.61
N ALA A 228 -18.41 -4.92 -1.93
CA ALA A 228 -19.32 -3.91 -2.46
C ALA A 228 -18.67 -2.93 -3.45
N GLN A 229 -17.34 -2.99 -3.68
CA GLN A 229 -16.67 -2.02 -4.57
C GLN A 229 -17.32 -1.88 -5.94
N ASP A 230 -17.88 -2.96 -6.44
CA ASP A 230 -18.53 -2.99 -7.75
C ASP A 230 -20.05 -3.02 -7.68
N ASN A 231 -20.64 -3.32 -6.52
CA ASN A 231 -22.09 -3.35 -6.36
C ASN A 231 -22.62 -1.93 -6.15
N ARG A 232 -23.80 -1.67 -6.70
CA ARG A 232 -24.42 -0.35 -6.69
C ARG A 232 -25.76 -0.33 -6.01
N ILE A 233 -26.39 -1.49 -5.91
CA ILE A 233 -27.70 -1.67 -5.30
C ILE A 233 -27.60 -2.81 -4.30
N LEU A 234 -28.08 -2.56 -3.08
CA LEU A 234 -28.28 -3.57 -2.06
C LEU A 234 -29.77 -3.81 -1.90
N ALA A 235 -30.19 -5.05 -1.83
CA ALA A 235 -31.57 -5.44 -1.58
C ALA A 235 -31.63 -6.61 -0.58
N PRO A 236 -32.78 -6.89 0.06
CA PRO A 236 -32.90 -8.05 0.93
C PRO A 236 -32.62 -9.34 0.15
N LEU A 237 -31.72 -10.17 0.68
CA LEU A 237 -31.30 -11.41 0.05
C LEU A 237 -32.49 -12.33 -0.31
N THR A 238 -33.43 -12.47 0.61
CA THR A 238 -34.63 -13.32 0.42
C THR A 238 -35.53 -12.80 -0.69
N THR A 239 -35.59 -11.48 -0.89
CA THR A 239 -36.34 -10.87 -2.00
C THR A 239 -35.71 -11.24 -3.33
N LEU A 240 -34.35 -11.19 -3.44
CA LEU A 240 -33.68 -11.53 -4.69
C LEU A 240 -33.82 -13.01 -5.05
N VAL A 241 -33.75 -13.89 -4.06
CA VAL A 241 -34.01 -15.34 -4.26
C VAL A 241 -35.45 -15.57 -4.67
N HIS A 242 -36.43 -14.90 -4.04
CA HIS A 242 -37.85 -15.08 -4.34
C HIS A 242 -38.25 -14.65 -5.77
N TYR A 243 -37.60 -13.60 -6.30
CA TYR A 243 -37.86 -13.09 -7.64
C TYR A 243 -36.90 -13.63 -8.72
N ASP A 244 -36.21 -14.73 -8.46
CA ASP A 244 -35.30 -15.44 -9.38
C ASP A 244 -34.14 -14.56 -9.92
N PHE A 245 -33.72 -13.52 -9.19
CA PHE A 245 -32.52 -12.80 -9.53
C PHE A 245 -31.27 -13.68 -9.36
N THR A 246 -31.36 -14.69 -8.51
CA THR A 246 -30.29 -15.67 -8.26
C THR A 246 -30.86 -16.92 -7.59
N SER A 247 -30.19 -18.04 -7.83
CA SER A 247 -30.59 -19.34 -7.27
C SER A 247 -29.84 -19.73 -6.01
N SER A 248 -28.74 -19.02 -5.65
CA SER A 248 -27.85 -19.48 -4.60
C SER A 248 -27.06 -18.36 -3.94
N ILE A 249 -26.61 -18.60 -2.70
CA ILE A 249 -25.66 -17.75 -1.99
C ILE A 249 -24.28 -18.05 -2.53
N GLN A 250 -23.61 -17.03 -3.11
CA GLN A 250 -22.28 -17.18 -3.67
C GLN A 250 -21.17 -17.04 -2.63
N SER A 251 -21.42 -16.30 -1.56
CA SER A 251 -20.44 -16.16 -0.49
C SER A 251 -21.07 -15.78 0.84
N ILE A 252 -20.37 -16.10 1.92
CA ILE A 252 -20.70 -15.68 3.28
C ILE A 252 -19.49 -14.93 3.82
N SER A 253 -19.68 -13.67 4.21
CA SER A 253 -18.68 -12.91 4.93
C SER A 253 -18.90 -13.06 6.42
N ILE A 254 -17.86 -13.45 7.13
CA ILE A 254 -17.89 -13.71 8.56
C ILE A 254 -16.87 -12.80 9.25
N ASP A 255 -17.24 -12.24 10.38
CA ASP A 255 -16.34 -11.53 11.27
C ASP A 255 -16.44 -12.15 12.67
N THR A 256 -15.31 -12.54 13.24
CA THR A 256 -15.27 -13.11 14.60
C THR A 256 -15.28 -12.03 15.68
N GLY A 257 -15.07 -10.75 15.30
CA GLY A 257 -14.97 -9.62 16.22
C GLY A 257 -13.69 -9.60 17.07
N ASN A 258 -12.91 -10.70 17.08
CA ASN A 258 -11.69 -10.80 17.89
C ASN A 258 -10.62 -11.63 17.17
N GLU A 259 -9.43 -11.06 17.00
CA GLU A 259 -8.28 -11.74 16.39
C GLU A 259 -7.81 -12.98 17.18
N LYS A 260 -8.01 -13.01 18.50
CA LYS A 260 -7.56 -14.13 19.34
C LYS A 260 -8.39 -15.41 19.15
N THR A 261 -9.68 -15.25 18.85
CA THR A 261 -10.60 -16.39 18.62
C THR A 261 -10.66 -16.79 17.14
N PHE A 262 -9.95 -16.06 16.28
CA PHE A 262 -10.01 -16.26 14.83
C PHE A 262 -9.66 -17.67 14.38
N ASP A 263 -8.51 -18.20 14.83
CA ASP A 263 -8.02 -19.54 14.43
C ASP A 263 -8.93 -20.66 14.95
N GLU A 264 -9.58 -20.45 16.11
CA GLU A 264 -10.57 -21.40 16.65
C GLU A 264 -11.85 -21.36 15.83
N SER A 265 -12.35 -20.16 15.53
CA SER A 265 -13.54 -19.97 14.69
C SER A 265 -13.33 -20.52 13.28
N LEU A 266 -12.15 -20.30 12.70
CA LEU A 266 -11.79 -20.85 11.39
C LEU A 266 -11.85 -22.39 11.38
N ARG A 267 -11.32 -23.04 12.44
CA ARG A 267 -11.41 -24.51 12.57
C ARG A 267 -12.85 -25.00 12.72
N LYS A 268 -13.66 -24.30 13.53
CA LYS A 268 -15.08 -24.64 13.71
C LYS A 268 -15.84 -24.50 12.38
N ILE A 269 -15.61 -23.44 11.62
CA ILE A 269 -16.24 -23.21 10.31
C ILE A 269 -15.82 -24.28 9.30
N ASN A 270 -14.53 -24.62 9.23
CA ASN A 270 -14.07 -25.70 8.35
C ASN A 270 -14.71 -27.04 8.71
N ASN A 271 -14.85 -27.35 10.00
CA ASN A 271 -15.52 -28.54 10.47
C ASN A 271 -17.02 -28.51 10.12
N PHE A 272 -17.70 -27.38 10.29
CA PHE A 272 -19.08 -27.20 9.89
C PHE A 272 -19.28 -27.49 8.40
N LEU A 273 -18.44 -26.90 7.56
CA LEU A 273 -18.51 -27.13 6.11
C LEU A 273 -18.27 -28.60 5.74
N LYS A 274 -17.31 -29.24 6.40
CA LYS A 274 -16.99 -30.65 6.18
C LYS A 274 -18.12 -31.59 6.60
N ILE A 275 -18.79 -31.30 7.71
CA ILE A 275 -19.93 -32.09 8.20
C ILE A 275 -21.12 -31.96 7.25
N HIS A 276 -21.44 -30.74 6.77
CA HIS A 276 -22.62 -30.48 5.98
C HIS A 276 -22.44 -30.80 4.49
N TYR A 277 -21.22 -30.70 3.96
CA TYR A 277 -20.94 -30.82 2.52
C TYR A 277 -19.91 -31.91 2.17
N GLY A 278 -19.36 -32.60 3.19
CA GLY A 278 -18.39 -33.69 2.99
C GLY A 278 -16.95 -33.22 2.76
N ASP A 279 -16.05 -34.20 2.57
CA ASP A 279 -14.61 -34.00 2.44
C ASP A 279 -14.16 -33.43 1.07
N GLY A 280 -15.12 -33.12 0.20
CA GLY A 280 -14.84 -32.68 -1.17
C GLY A 280 -14.26 -31.27 -1.31
N ASP A 281 -14.12 -30.48 -0.24
CA ASP A 281 -13.74 -29.05 -0.23
C ASP A 281 -14.45 -28.22 -1.30
N PRO A 282 -15.79 -28.26 -1.38
CA PRO A 282 -16.54 -27.52 -2.39
C PRO A 282 -16.49 -26.01 -2.17
N PHE A 283 -16.06 -25.59 -0.98
CA PHE A 283 -15.94 -24.19 -0.59
C PHE A 283 -14.50 -23.86 -0.18
N ILE A 284 -14.09 -22.63 -0.45
CA ILE A 284 -12.85 -22.05 0.03
C ILE A 284 -13.21 -21.07 1.13
N VAL A 285 -12.53 -21.21 2.27
CA VAL A 285 -12.55 -20.19 3.33
C VAL A 285 -11.35 -19.27 3.12
N ASP A 286 -11.59 -18.15 2.47
CA ASP A 286 -10.56 -17.13 2.27
C ASP A 286 -10.29 -16.42 3.60
N ASN A 287 -9.07 -16.57 4.07
CA ASN A 287 -8.58 -16.03 5.32
C ASN A 287 -7.94 -14.66 5.08
N GLN A 288 -8.69 -13.61 5.31
CA GLN A 288 -8.20 -12.25 5.13
C GLN A 288 -6.98 -11.94 6.01
N LEU A 289 -6.91 -12.51 7.22
CA LEU A 289 -5.79 -12.34 8.12
C LEU A 289 -4.49 -12.93 7.55
N GLU A 290 -4.59 -14.09 6.91
CA GLU A 290 -3.44 -14.76 6.27
C GLU A 290 -2.95 -13.97 5.06
N SER A 291 -3.85 -13.55 4.18
CA SER A 291 -3.54 -12.67 3.04
C SER A 291 -2.85 -11.37 3.48
N ILE A 292 -3.29 -10.80 4.60
CA ILE A 292 -2.66 -9.63 5.21
C ILE A 292 -1.24 -9.97 5.71
N ARG A 293 -1.08 -11.07 6.46
CA ARG A 293 0.22 -11.53 6.97
C ARG A 293 1.20 -11.78 5.82
N GLU A 294 0.77 -12.44 4.75
CA GLU A 294 1.57 -12.66 3.55
C GLU A 294 1.95 -11.34 2.84
N SER A 295 1.01 -10.43 2.72
CA SER A 295 1.26 -9.08 2.18
C SER A 295 2.30 -8.31 2.99
N ILE A 296 2.25 -8.39 4.32
CA ILE A 296 3.23 -7.80 5.22
C ILE A 296 4.59 -8.45 5.01
N SER A 297 4.64 -9.79 5.11
CA SER A 297 5.88 -10.55 4.96
C SER A 297 6.57 -10.26 3.63
N SER A 298 5.82 -10.26 2.54
CA SER A 298 6.33 -9.94 1.20
C SER A 298 6.79 -8.47 1.08
N SER A 299 6.10 -7.54 1.76
CA SER A 299 6.48 -6.13 1.78
C SER A 299 7.75 -5.88 2.59
N ILE A 300 7.88 -6.54 3.74
CA ILE A 300 9.09 -6.49 4.57
C ILE A 300 10.27 -7.10 3.81
N THR A 301 10.09 -8.26 3.20
CA THR A 301 11.14 -8.92 2.41
C THR A 301 11.62 -8.05 1.27
N ARG A 302 10.72 -7.44 0.51
CA ARG A 302 11.07 -6.47 -0.55
C ARG A 302 11.81 -5.26 0.00
N ALA A 303 11.36 -4.73 1.13
CA ALA A 303 12.02 -3.58 1.76
C ALA A 303 13.43 -3.91 2.27
N LEU A 304 13.63 -5.11 2.84
CA LEU A 304 14.96 -5.58 3.24
C LEU A 304 15.90 -5.77 2.04
N LEU A 305 15.39 -6.32 0.93
CA LEU A 305 16.16 -6.42 -0.31
C LEU A 305 16.56 -5.04 -0.84
N ASN A 306 15.63 -4.09 -0.89
CA ASN A 306 15.92 -2.71 -1.29
C ASN A 306 16.92 -2.05 -0.33
N LEU A 307 16.77 -2.27 0.97
CA LEU A 307 17.70 -1.73 1.97
C LEU A 307 19.11 -2.27 1.79
N SER A 308 19.25 -3.58 1.52
CA SER A 308 20.57 -4.18 1.24
C SER A 308 21.21 -3.62 -0.02
N MET A 309 20.42 -3.39 -1.09
CA MET A 309 20.89 -2.71 -2.31
C MET A 309 21.34 -1.28 -2.03
N GLY A 310 20.56 -0.54 -1.24
CA GLY A 310 20.95 0.81 -0.80
C GLY A 310 22.25 0.82 0.00
N MET A 311 22.43 -0.16 0.88
CA MET A 311 23.65 -0.31 1.66
C MET A 311 24.87 -0.63 0.80
N LEU A 312 24.70 -1.49 -0.20
CA LEU A 312 25.75 -1.77 -1.21
C LEU A 312 26.12 -0.51 -1.99
N ALA A 313 25.13 0.31 -2.37
CA ALA A 313 25.39 1.58 -3.05
C ALA A 313 26.15 2.56 -2.14
N PHE A 314 25.82 2.66 -0.84
CA PHE A 314 26.59 3.45 0.12
C PHE A 314 28.02 2.96 0.28
N LEU A 315 28.25 1.64 0.34
CA LEU A 315 29.59 1.05 0.40
C LEU A 315 30.39 1.37 -0.86
N ALA A 316 29.79 1.21 -2.05
CA ALA A 316 30.45 1.56 -3.33
C ALA A 316 30.81 3.06 -3.38
N GLY A 317 29.89 3.93 -2.96
CA GLY A 317 30.12 5.37 -2.84
C GLY A 317 31.20 5.71 -1.85
N GLY A 318 31.24 5.03 -0.69
CA GLY A 318 32.26 5.17 0.34
C GLY A 318 33.67 4.79 -0.17
N ILE A 319 33.77 3.64 -0.85
CA ILE A 319 35.04 3.23 -1.52
C ILE A 319 35.46 4.27 -2.56
N GLY A 320 34.51 4.84 -3.29
CA GLY A 320 34.76 5.93 -4.22
C GLY A 320 35.33 7.17 -3.54
N ILE A 321 34.72 7.59 -2.41
CA ILE A 321 35.23 8.71 -1.60
C ILE A 321 36.66 8.41 -1.09
N MET A 322 36.90 7.21 -0.58
CA MET A 322 38.23 6.78 -0.12
C MET A 322 39.28 6.93 -1.24
N ASN A 323 38.94 6.43 -2.46
CA ASN A 323 39.85 6.50 -3.59
C ASN A 323 40.13 7.94 -4.06
N VAL A 324 39.11 8.81 -4.05
CA VAL A 324 39.25 10.23 -4.39
C VAL A 324 40.12 10.92 -3.34
N THR A 325 39.83 10.69 -2.05
CA THR A 325 40.61 11.31 -0.94
C THR A 325 42.06 10.83 -0.93
N LEU A 326 42.33 9.54 -1.23
CA LEU A 326 43.72 9.05 -1.37
C LEU A 326 44.47 9.75 -2.52
N ALA A 327 43.82 9.86 -3.69
CA ALA A 327 44.42 10.56 -4.83
C ALA A 327 44.73 12.02 -4.50
N THR A 328 43.82 12.68 -3.74
CA THR A 328 44.02 14.04 -3.24
C THR A 328 45.23 14.13 -2.29
N VAL A 329 45.36 13.20 -1.34
CA VAL A 329 46.50 13.13 -0.43
C VAL A 329 47.82 13.04 -1.19
N PHE A 330 47.89 12.15 -2.22
CA PHE A 330 49.08 12.01 -3.04
C PHE A 330 49.37 13.26 -3.87
N ALA A 331 48.38 13.87 -4.50
CA ALA A 331 48.55 15.11 -5.26
C ALA A 331 49.01 16.29 -4.41
N ARG A 332 48.68 16.31 -3.11
CA ARG A 332 49.02 17.40 -2.17
C ARG A 332 50.13 17.03 -1.17
N THR A 333 50.85 15.96 -1.42
CA THR A 333 51.89 15.47 -0.51
C THR A 333 52.87 16.58 -0.09
N LYS A 334 53.35 17.42 -1.02
CA LYS A 334 54.26 18.54 -0.78
C LYS A 334 53.63 19.61 0.10
N GLU A 335 52.36 19.98 -0.13
CA GLU A 335 51.59 20.95 0.68
C GLU A 335 51.42 20.45 2.11
N ILE A 336 51.04 19.18 2.29
CA ILE A 336 50.90 18.54 3.61
C ILE A 336 52.24 18.53 4.34
N GLY A 337 53.34 18.21 3.64
CA GLY A 337 54.69 18.24 4.17
C GLY A 337 55.09 19.61 4.68
N ILE A 338 54.85 20.68 3.92
CA ILE A 338 55.11 22.07 4.31
C ILE A 338 54.29 22.43 5.56
N ARG A 339 53.02 22.17 5.60
CA ARG A 339 52.16 22.44 6.78
C ARG A 339 52.66 21.74 8.02
N ARG A 340 53.08 20.48 7.88
CA ARG A 340 53.64 19.68 8.96
C ARG A 340 55.00 20.23 9.42
N ALA A 341 55.86 20.74 8.52
CA ALA A 341 57.12 21.36 8.84
C ALA A 341 56.97 22.69 9.60
N ILE A 342 55.90 23.45 9.33
CA ILE A 342 55.57 24.72 10.01
C ILE A 342 54.86 24.50 11.36
N GLY A 343 54.58 23.22 11.74
CA GLY A 343 54.05 22.88 13.07
C GLY A 343 52.58 22.39 13.12
N ALA A 344 51.94 22.11 12.00
CA ALA A 344 50.61 21.51 12.00
C ALA A 344 50.64 20.12 12.66
N SER A 345 49.70 19.87 13.57
CA SER A 345 49.58 18.57 14.23
C SER A 345 49.03 17.49 13.29
N ARG A 346 49.32 16.21 13.61
CA ARG A 346 48.73 15.09 12.87
C ARG A 346 47.21 15.13 12.90
N ARG A 347 46.65 15.56 14.04
CA ARG A 347 45.17 15.65 14.21
C ARG A 347 44.58 16.73 13.31
N ASP A 348 45.24 17.85 13.11
CA ASP A 348 44.74 18.92 12.25
C ASP A 348 44.63 18.47 10.79
N ILE A 349 45.69 17.77 10.30
CA ILE A 349 45.68 17.20 8.94
C ILE A 349 44.59 16.14 8.81
N MET A 350 44.48 15.24 9.78
CA MET A 350 43.47 14.18 9.76
C MET A 350 42.05 14.75 9.76
N LEU A 351 41.75 15.71 10.65
CA LEU A 351 40.45 16.37 10.72
C LEU A 351 40.09 17.10 9.43
N GLN A 352 41.06 17.73 8.78
CA GLN A 352 40.85 18.43 7.51
C GLN A 352 40.32 17.48 6.44
N PHE A 353 40.97 16.32 6.21
CA PHE A 353 40.56 15.36 5.20
C PHE A 353 39.24 14.66 5.56
N ILE A 354 38.99 14.37 6.84
CA ILE A 354 37.71 13.82 7.29
C ILE A 354 36.55 14.79 7.03
N VAL A 355 36.72 16.06 7.40
CA VAL A 355 35.70 17.09 7.17
C VAL A 355 35.40 17.24 5.68
N GLU A 356 36.46 17.25 4.84
CA GLU A 356 36.32 17.36 3.40
C GLU A 356 35.49 16.18 2.81
N ALA A 357 35.80 14.96 3.21
CA ALA A 357 35.08 13.77 2.78
C ALA A 357 33.62 13.75 3.29
N VAL A 358 33.40 14.13 4.56
CA VAL A 358 32.06 14.20 5.14
C VAL A 358 31.18 15.23 4.41
N MET A 359 31.78 16.38 4.02
CA MET A 359 31.06 17.37 3.22
C MET A 359 30.64 16.82 1.85
N LEU A 360 31.48 16.00 1.21
CA LEU A 360 31.10 15.30 -0.03
C LEU A 360 29.94 14.34 0.19
N GLY A 361 29.99 13.56 1.28
CA GLY A 361 28.89 12.66 1.66
C GLY A 361 27.59 13.39 1.96
N LEU A 362 27.65 14.52 2.67
CA LEU A 362 26.51 15.38 2.95
C LEU A 362 25.85 15.91 1.68
N ILE A 363 26.65 16.45 0.75
CA ILE A 363 26.14 16.98 -0.52
C ILE A 363 25.48 15.85 -1.33
N GLY A 364 26.14 14.68 -1.43
CA GLY A 364 25.58 13.51 -2.10
C GLY A 364 24.28 13.02 -1.45
N GLY A 365 24.26 12.95 -0.13
CA GLY A 365 23.10 12.57 0.66
C GLY A 365 21.93 13.53 0.50
N VAL A 366 22.18 14.85 0.53
CA VAL A 366 21.12 15.88 0.35
C VAL A 366 20.53 15.81 -1.05
N LEU A 367 21.38 15.75 -2.09
CA LEU A 367 20.88 15.66 -3.48
C LEU A 367 20.16 14.32 -3.73
N GLY A 368 20.70 13.21 -3.24
CA GLY A 368 20.04 11.91 -3.31
C GLY A 368 18.71 11.90 -2.57
N SER A 369 18.65 12.53 -1.40
CA SER A 369 17.40 12.67 -0.64
C SER A 369 16.37 13.55 -1.34
N ALA A 370 16.79 14.63 -1.99
CA ALA A 370 15.90 15.47 -2.79
C ALA A 370 15.34 14.71 -3.99
N VAL A 371 16.19 13.95 -4.71
CA VAL A 371 15.76 13.08 -5.81
C VAL A 371 14.81 11.98 -5.30
N GLY A 372 15.13 11.34 -4.17
CA GLY A 372 14.29 10.32 -3.53
C GLY A 372 12.91 10.86 -3.13
N TYR A 373 12.85 12.08 -2.62
CA TYR A 373 11.60 12.77 -2.30
C TYR A 373 10.77 13.05 -3.55
N LEU A 374 11.38 13.57 -4.61
CA LEU A 374 10.70 13.81 -5.88
C LEU A 374 10.23 12.52 -6.54
N TRP A 375 11.05 11.47 -6.50
CA TRP A 375 10.70 10.15 -7.01
C TRP A 375 9.52 9.54 -6.26
N GLY A 376 9.58 9.48 -4.95
CA GLY A 376 8.55 8.85 -4.11
C GLY A 376 7.21 9.60 -4.07
N GLY A 377 7.19 10.92 -4.31
CA GLY A 377 6.00 11.76 -4.33
C GLY A 377 5.55 12.10 -5.74
N PRO A 378 5.94 13.27 -6.29
CA PRO A 378 5.39 13.81 -7.53
C PRO A 378 5.58 12.90 -8.74
N ILE A 379 6.74 12.26 -8.89
CA ILE A 379 7.04 11.43 -10.08
C ILE A 379 6.21 10.15 -10.06
N LYS A 380 6.11 9.43 -8.93
CA LYS A 380 5.25 8.25 -8.82
C LYS A 380 3.78 8.57 -9.09
N VAL A 381 3.30 9.71 -8.59
CA VAL A 381 1.93 10.18 -8.89
C VAL A 381 1.73 10.45 -10.37
N MET A 382 2.71 11.11 -11.00
CA MET A 382 2.66 11.39 -12.45
C MET A 382 2.65 10.11 -13.29
N LEU A 383 3.36 9.07 -12.86
CA LEU A 383 3.40 7.76 -13.50
C LEU A 383 2.20 6.86 -13.12
N GLY A 384 1.26 7.34 -12.29
CA GLY A 384 0.10 6.55 -11.86
C GLY A 384 0.39 5.45 -10.84
N MET A 385 1.59 5.43 -10.24
CA MET A 385 2.03 4.41 -9.29
C MET A 385 1.61 4.68 -7.83
N GLY A 386 0.86 5.75 -7.59
CA GLY A 386 0.49 6.21 -6.25
C GLY A 386 1.64 6.91 -5.51
N ALA A 387 1.31 7.86 -4.64
CA ALA A 387 2.32 8.57 -3.85
C ALA A 387 2.84 7.72 -2.71
N SER A 388 4.15 7.64 -2.54
CA SER A 388 4.75 7.14 -1.31
C SER A 388 4.64 8.21 -0.21
N ARG A 389 4.23 7.84 0.99
CA ARG A 389 4.18 8.76 2.13
C ARG A 389 5.57 8.91 2.75
N ILE A 390 6.31 9.91 2.29
CA ILE A 390 7.65 10.20 2.80
C ILE A 390 7.52 11.14 4.01
N LYS A 391 7.92 10.67 5.18
CA LYS A 391 8.01 11.50 6.40
C LYS A 391 9.31 12.31 6.38
N VAL A 392 9.29 13.54 6.91
CA VAL A 392 10.42 14.48 6.90
C VAL A 392 11.70 13.90 7.53
N TRP A 393 11.58 13.00 8.50
CA TRP A 393 12.73 12.37 9.13
C TRP A 393 13.48 11.37 8.23
N MET A 394 12.83 10.76 7.22
CA MET A 394 13.45 9.78 6.31
C MET A 394 14.59 10.38 5.49
N PRO A 395 14.43 11.54 4.82
CA PRO A 395 15.53 12.25 4.18
C PRO A 395 16.66 12.59 5.16
N LEU A 396 16.33 13.02 6.39
CA LEU A 396 17.34 13.37 7.40
C LEU A 396 18.20 12.17 7.79
N VAL A 397 17.58 11.01 8.04
CA VAL A 397 18.31 9.76 8.34
C VAL A 397 19.18 9.32 7.17
N SER A 398 18.68 9.44 5.94
CA SER A 398 19.44 9.12 4.73
C SER A 398 20.69 9.98 4.60
N VAL A 399 20.59 11.30 4.83
CA VAL A 399 21.74 12.22 4.84
C VAL A 399 22.72 11.85 5.94
N LEU A 400 22.24 11.49 7.13
CA LEU A 400 23.09 11.08 8.24
C LEU A 400 23.89 9.80 7.90
N ILE A 401 23.25 8.81 7.29
CA ILE A 401 23.90 7.57 6.84
C ILE A 401 24.96 7.89 5.77
N ALA A 402 24.64 8.76 4.81
CA ALA A 402 25.60 9.20 3.79
C ALA A 402 26.84 9.88 4.41
N ALA A 403 26.63 10.77 5.40
CA ALA A 403 27.70 11.42 6.12
C ALA A 403 28.54 10.44 6.94
N LEU A 404 27.89 9.48 7.62
CA LEU A 404 28.54 8.43 8.38
C LEU A 404 29.39 7.52 7.49
N THR A 405 28.88 7.13 6.34
CA THR A 405 29.61 6.35 5.33
C THR A 405 30.84 7.10 4.88
N ALA A 406 30.69 8.37 4.50
CA ALA A 406 31.81 9.20 4.10
C ALA A 406 32.88 9.34 5.22
N PHE A 407 32.42 9.53 6.46
CA PHE A 407 33.29 9.57 7.64
C PHE A 407 34.13 8.29 7.79
N VAL A 408 33.47 7.13 7.79
CA VAL A 408 34.14 5.82 7.97
C VAL A 408 35.21 5.59 6.89
N PHE A 409 34.84 5.82 5.63
CA PHE A 409 35.77 5.60 4.51
C PHE A 409 36.86 6.66 4.37
N ALA A 410 36.69 7.83 4.99
CA ALA A 410 37.71 8.86 5.05
C ALA A 410 38.81 8.62 6.09
N ILE A 411 38.57 7.77 7.10
CA ILE A 411 39.52 7.52 8.20
C ILE A 411 40.86 7.03 7.66
N TYR A 412 40.85 6.05 6.76
CA TYR A 412 42.07 5.50 6.21
C TYR A 412 42.90 6.50 5.42
N PRO A 413 42.38 7.23 4.41
CA PRO A 413 43.11 8.28 3.71
C PRO A 413 43.65 9.40 4.66
N ALA A 414 42.82 9.82 5.60
CA ALA A 414 43.21 10.86 6.56
C ALA A 414 44.35 10.40 7.46
N TRP A 415 44.36 9.14 7.87
CA TRP A 415 45.46 8.55 8.62
C TRP A 415 46.75 8.49 7.81
N VAL A 416 46.68 8.09 6.53
CA VAL A 416 47.84 8.11 5.60
C VAL A 416 48.39 9.51 5.45
N ALA A 417 47.55 10.52 5.21
CA ALA A 417 47.96 11.93 5.12
C ALA A 417 48.66 12.43 6.39
N ALA A 418 48.10 12.10 7.57
CA ALA A 418 48.65 12.47 8.86
C ALA A 418 49.99 11.78 9.18
N GLY A 419 50.26 10.63 8.55
CA GLY A 419 51.49 9.85 8.70
C GLY A 419 52.68 10.35 7.87
N LEU A 420 52.46 11.19 6.87
CA LEU A 420 53.53 11.71 5.99
C LEU A 420 54.63 12.43 6.80
N LYS A 421 55.89 12.06 6.55
CA LYS A 421 57.05 12.72 7.15
C LYS A 421 57.39 13.96 6.33
N PRO A 422 57.60 15.13 6.97
CA PRO A 422 57.94 16.37 6.26
C PRO A 422 59.16 16.24 5.34
N ALA A 423 60.19 15.52 5.78
CA ALA A 423 61.40 15.32 5.00
C ALA A 423 61.16 14.51 3.70
N ASP A 424 60.35 13.47 3.79
CA ASP A 424 60.02 12.60 2.64
C ASP A 424 59.07 13.31 1.66
N ALA A 425 58.14 14.10 2.21
CA ALA A 425 57.15 14.86 1.41
C ALA A 425 57.80 16.01 0.61
N LEU A 426 58.91 16.60 1.11
CA LEU A 426 59.65 17.66 0.40
C LEU A 426 60.62 17.13 -0.66
N ARG A 427 61.00 15.83 -0.57
CA ARG A 427 61.87 15.17 -1.54
C ARG A 427 61.09 14.49 -2.68
N ALA A 428 59.78 14.34 -2.57
CA ALA A 428 58.95 13.81 -3.63
C ALA A 428 58.87 14.84 -4.77
N GLU A 429 59.41 14.48 -5.93
CA GLU A 429 59.28 15.23 -7.18
C GLU A 429 57.87 15.12 -7.76
#